data_745ddfc2fa355c9976fd895e139ac923
#
_entry.id   745ddfc2fa355c9976fd895e139ac923
#
_cell.length_a   1.000
_cell.length_b   1.000
_cell.length_c   1.000
_cell.angle_alpha   90.00
_cell.angle_beta   90.00
_cell.angle_gamma   90.00
#
_symmetry.space_group_name_H-M   'P 1'
#
loop_
_entity.id
_entity.type
_entity.pdbx_description
1 polymer ?
#
loop_
_entity_poly.entity_id
_entity_poly.type
_entity_poly.pdbx_seq_one_letter_code
_entity_poly.pdbx_strand_id
1 'polypeptide(L)'
;SNTKPIQTKSVLKQTGDSQENYVIPAGSMIIPNLQPEAPLIAAILEFDADIIESVLEEERRQTLKNGSSVMYDTTAFNLTMMYGLEAVTVQENIQGNLKQWESSKVDNTINKNALMWAVNGMDDRSVAFAARLMELGVEVRIIDKDSILSDQNLPRGSVVVIEMDNPNVENLSSVVGSVASDLNISVVSVDSGFGPEDLPDWGGRHFRLLERPQIALMGQQNFSSYDVGVSWWSLDHHLGIRHSMVNGSSVGYGDLTRYNTIIMPSGYQGLSNSEMSSLRDWVKQGGTLIAHNGSSRSLATENGIGSVRQISSTFDESEAYNMDLQREFGALSVEIDMQKVNENKVDFEVEYPWEVSKNKFNNCLLYTSPSPRDPKI
;
A
#
# COMPACT_ATOMS: atom_id res chain seq x y z
N SER A 1 0.18 -24.73 -11.23
CA SER A 1 -0.13 -25.16 -9.86
C SER A 1 0.10 -26.65 -9.69
N ASN A 2 0.35 -27.12 -8.46
CA ASN A 2 0.44 -28.53 -8.13
C ASN A 2 -0.95 -29.08 -7.81
N THR A 3 -1.21 -30.32 -8.26
CA THR A 3 -2.50 -30.98 -8.01
C THR A 3 -2.49 -31.85 -6.75
N LYS A 4 -1.31 -32.13 -6.19
CA LYS A 4 -1.12 -32.93 -4.96
C LYS A 4 -0.02 -32.28 -4.12
N PRO A 5 0.00 -32.49 -2.79
CA PRO A 5 1.09 -32.03 -1.94
C PRO A 5 2.45 -32.53 -2.47
N ILE A 6 3.47 -31.68 -2.37
CA ILE A 6 4.84 -32.01 -2.81
C ILE A 6 5.78 -31.88 -1.62
N GLN A 7 6.51 -32.97 -1.33
CA GLN A 7 7.55 -32.97 -0.29
C GLN A 7 8.83 -32.36 -0.85
N THR A 8 9.40 -31.39 -0.12
CA THR A 8 10.69 -30.77 -0.42
C THR A 8 11.69 -31.03 0.70
N LYS A 9 12.98 -31.03 0.39
CA LYS A 9 14.04 -31.22 1.39
C LYS A 9 14.17 -30.01 2.30
N SER A 10 14.19 -28.82 1.70
CA SER A 10 14.24 -27.57 2.43
C SER A 10 13.60 -26.44 1.65
N VAL A 11 13.12 -25.45 2.37
CA VAL A 11 12.60 -24.20 1.83
C VAL A 11 13.17 -23.01 2.59
N LEU A 12 13.30 -21.88 1.91
CA LEU A 12 13.51 -20.57 2.53
C LEU A 12 12.14 -19.88 2.65
N LYS A 13 11.79 -19.44 3.84
CA LYS A 13 10.57 -18.67 4.11
C LYS A 13 10.79 -17.18 3.90
N GLN A 14 9.70 -16.44 3.77
CA GLN A 14 9.71 -14.96 3.68
C GLN A 14 10.35 -14.27 4.89
N THR A 15 10.42 -14.95 6.03
CA THR A 15 11.09 -14.46 7.25
C THR A 15 12.62 -14.63 7.23
N GLY A 16 13.18 -15.20 6.17
CA GLY A 16 14.58 -15.55 6.09
C GLY A 16 14.93 -16.90 6.74
N ASP A 17 14.00 -17.56 7.41
CA ASP A 17 14.22 -18.84 8.07
C ASP A 17 14.19 -19.99 7.06
N SER A 18 15.10 -20.94 7.22
CA SER A 18 15.07 -22.19 6.48
C SER A 18 14.29 -23.27 7.24
N GLN A 19 13.47 -24.02 6.54
CA GLN A 19 12.74 -25.15 7.10
C GLN A 19 13.01 -26.42 6.29
N GLU A 20 13.47 -27.47 6.98
CA GLU A 20 13.67 -28.79 6.39
C GLU A 20 12.35 -29.59 6.34
N ASN A 21 12.28 -30.54 5.39
CA ASN A 21 11.15 -31.45 5.23
C ASN A 21 9.79 -30.74 5.10
N TYR A 22 9.74 -29.68 4.28
CA TYR A 22 8.53 -28.90 4.07
C TYR A 22 7.59 -29.57 3.06
N VAL A 23 6.30 -29.49 3.32
CA VAL A 23 5.26 -29.99 2.40
C VAL A 23 4.58 -28.80 1.74
N ILE A 24 4.79 -28.63 0.44
CA ILE A 24 4.05 -27.65 -0.36
C ILE A 24 2.62 -28.14 -0.50
N PRO A 25 1.61 -27.40 -0.03
CA PRO A 25 0.22 -27.79 -0.12
C PRO A 25 -0.26 -28.00 -1.56
N ALA A 26 -1.26 -28.85 -1.77
CA ALA A 26 -1.92 -28.94 -3.07
C ALA A 26 -2.61 -27.62 -3.41
N GLY A 27 -2.61 -27.24 -4.68
CA GLY A 27 -3.16 -25.97 -5.15
C GLY A 27 -2.16 -24.81 -5.12
N SER A 28 -0.95 -24.99 -4.56
CA SER A 28 0.09 -23.96 -4.57
C SER A 28 0.50 -23.60 -6.00
N MET A 29 0.78 -22.33 -6.23
CA MET A 29 1.38 -21.86 -7.49
C MET A 29 2.89 -22.05 -7.44
N ILE A 30 3.45 -22.63 -8.49
CA ILE A 30 4.89 -22.85 -8.62
C ILE A 30 5.40 -22.01 -9.80
N ILE A 31 6.35 -21.13 -9.51
CA ILE A 31 6.99 -20.26 -10.50
C ILE A 31 8.43 -20.75 -10.69
N PRO A 32 8.74 -21.45 -11.81
CA PRO A 32 10.11 -21.86 -12.08
C PRO A 32 10.99 -20.65 -12.42
N ASN A 33 12.16 -20.54 -11.79
CA ASN A 33 13.08 -19.46 -12.13
C ASN A 33 13.98 -19.77 -13.35
N LEU A 34 13.94 -21.00 -13.87
CA LEU A 34 14.62 -21.41 -15.11
C LEU A 34 13.79 -21.00 -16.34
N GLN A 35 13.70 -19.70 -16.59
CA GLN A 35 12.96 -19.13 -17.72
C GLN A 35 13.58 -17.79 -18.14
N PRO A 36 13.26 -17.24 -19.33
CA PRO A 36 13.82 -15.98 -19.81
C PRO A 36 13.59 -14.79 -18.85
N GLU A 37 12.48 -14.78 -18.14
CA GLU A 37 12.11 -13.72 -17.20
C GLU A 37 12.69 -13.92 -15.77
N ALA A 38 13.67 -14.81 -15.61
CA ALA A 38 14.30 -15.08 -14.31
C ALA A 38 14.78 -13.82 -13.57
N PRO A 39 15.41 -12.83 -14.21
CA PRO A 39 15.80 -11.59 -13.53
C PRO A 39 14.61 -10.79 -12.98
N LEU A 40 13.50 -10.74 -13.69
CA LEU A 40 12.27 -10.09 -13.23
C LEU A 40 11.66 -10.83 -12.04
N ILE A 41 11.62 -12.17 -12.12
CA ILE A 41 11.11 -13.03 -11.03
C ILE A 41 11.93 -12.81 -9.77
N ALA A 42 13.26 -12.82 -9.87
CA ALA A 42 14.14 -12.52 -8.74
C ALA A 42 13.82 -11.14 -8.17
N ALA A 43 13.79 -10.10 -8.97
CA ALA A 43 13.56 -8.73 -8.52
C ALA A 43 12.24 -8.53 -7.76
N ILE A 44 11.17 -9.23 -8.15
CA ILE A 44 9.84 -9.01 -7.58
C ILE A 44 9.38 -10.06 -6.55
N LEU A 45 10.10 -11.18 -6.42
CA LEU A 45 9.74 -12.29 -5.52
C LEU A 45 10.86 -12.68 -4.56
N GLU A 46 12.03 -12.08 -4.63
CA GLU A 46 13.15 -12.38 -3.75
C GLU A 46 12.84 -11.99 -2.29
N PHE A 47 13.15 -12.89 -1.35
CA PHE A 47 12.89 -12.65 0.07
C PHE A 47 14.02 -11.91 0.76
N ASP A 48 15.25 -12.16 0.32
CA ASP A 48 16.47 -11.61 0.87
C ASP A 48 17.39 -11.22 -0.29
N ALA A 49 17.42 -9.94 -0.60
CA ALA A 49 18.25 -9.40 -1.67
C ALA A 49 19.68 -9.23 -1.15
N ASP A 50 20.57 -10.14 -1.54
CA ASP A 50 21.98 -10.03 -1.28
C ASP A 50 22.63 -8.92 -2.12
N ILE A 51 22.99 -7.82 -1.47
CA ILE A 51 23.76 -6.76 -2.10
C ILE A 51 25.25 -7.06 -1.86
N ILE A 52 26.01 -7.11 -2.94
CA ILE A 52 27.46 -7.38 -2.88
C ILE A 52 28.13 -6.33 -2.00
N GLU A 53 29.00 -6.77 -1.07
CA GLU A 53 29.66 -5.92 -0.08
C GLU A 53 30.37 -4.70 -0.69
N SER A 54 31.04 -4.86 -1.83
CA SER A 54 31.69 -3.75 -2.54
C SER A 54 30.72 -2.66 -3.01
N VAL A 55 29.45 -3.00 -3.30
CA VAL A 55 28.42 -2.04 -3.65
C VAL A 55 27.95 -1.29 -2.41
N LEU A 56 27.81 -1.98 -1.29
CA LEU A 56 27.47 -1.35 -0.01
C LEU A 56 28.57 -0.41 0.49
N GLU A 57 29.82 -0.80 0.32
CA GLU A 57 30.98 0.05 0.65
C GLU A 57 31.01 1.31 -0.22
N GLU A 58 30.82 1.18 -1.54
CA GLU A 58 30.77 2.32 -2.45
C GLU A 58 29.57 3.23 -2.17
N GLU A 59 28.38 2.65 -1.94
CA GLU A 59 27.22 3.42 -1.54
C GLU A 59 27.48 4.24 -0.29
N ARG A 60 28.08 3.60 0.72
CA ARG A 60 28.42 4.28 1.95
C ARG A 60 29.42 5.41 1.72
N ARG A 61 30.45 5.12 0.93
CA ARG A 61 31.45 6.13 0.55
C ARG A 61 30.82 7.34 -0.13
N GLN A 62 29.91 7.10 -1.07
CA GLN A 62 29.21 8.16 -1.80
C GLN A 62 28.24 8.93 -0.89
N THR A 63 27.51 8.23 -0.03
CA THR A 63 26.60 8.88 0.93
C THR A 63 27.36 9.79 1.90
N LEU A 64 28.52 9.35 2.39
CA LEU A 64 29.38 10.15 3.27
C LEU A 64 29.95 11.37 2.55
N LYS A 65 30.33 11.21 1.27
CA LYS A 65 30.91 12.28 0.47
C LYS A 65 29.88 13.33 0.04
N ASN A 66 28.72 12.89 -0.40
CA ASN A 66 27.72 13.72 -1.08
C ASN A 66 26.51 14.05 -0.20
N GLY A 67 26.38 13.43 0.97
CA GLY A 67 25.22 13.56 1.86
C GLY A 67 23.94 12.93 1.31
N SER A 68 24.05 12.13 0.26
CA SER A 68 22.90 11.47 -0.39
C SER A 68 23.29 10.09 -0.92
N SER A 69 22.33 9.18 -0.90
CA SER A 69 22.47 7.86 -1.50
C SER A 69 22.61 7.97 -3.02
N VAL A 70 23.47 7.15 -3.61
CA VAL A 70 23.60 6.96 -5.06
C VAL A 70 22.99 5.64 -5.50
N MET A 71 22.62 4.78 -4.54
CA MET A 71 21.95 3.53 -4.81
C MET A 71 20.53 3.83 -5.31
N TYR A 72 20.23 3.34 -6.50
CA TYR A 72 18.94 3.48 -7.12
C TYR A 72 18.12 2.22 -6.87
N ASP A 73 16.88 2.40 -6.46
CA ASP A 73 15.90 1.33 -6.36
C ASP A 73 16.26 0.22 -5.33
N THR A 74 16.48 0.64 -4.09
CA THR A 74 16.75 -0.27 -2.96
C THR A 74 15.49 -0.80 -2.29
N THR A 75 14.32 -0.53 -2.88
CA THR A 75 13.04 -0.96 -2.32
C THR A 75 12.87 -2.47 -2.48
N ALA A 76 12.56 -3.15 -1.41
CA ALA A 76 12.20 -4.57 -1.45
C ALA A 76 10.83 -4.75 -2.14
N PHE A 77 10.85 -5.09 -3.41
CA PHE A 77 9.63 -5.30 -4.22
C PHE A 77 9.05 -6.71 -4.09
N ASN A 78 9.12 -7.32 -2.93
CA ASN A 78 8.56 -8.65 -2.78
C ASN A 78 7.03 -8.61 -2.84
N LEU A 79 6.47 -8.96 -3.99
CA LEU A 79 5.03 -8.94 -4.21
C LEU A 79 4.28 -9.89 -3.27
N THR A 80 4.87 -11.03 -2.91
CA THR A 80 4.18 -11.97 -2.01
C THR A 80 4.01 -11.39 -0.62
N MET A 81 5.00 -10.64 -0.12
CA MET A 81 4.90 -9.93 1.16
C MET A 81 3.93 -8.74 1.06
N MET A 82 3.97 -7.98 -0.03
CA MET A 82 3.08 -6.84 -0.26
C MET A 82 1.60 -7.25 -0.28
N TYR A 83 1.29 -8.42 -0.84
CA TYR A 83 -0.07 -8.96 -0.89
C TYR A 83 -0.43 -9.90 0.26
N GLY A 84 0.45 -10.04 1.25
CA GLY A 84 0.21 -10.92 2.40
C GLY A 84 0.05 -12.39 2.03
N LEU A 85 0.69 -12.84 0.96
CA LEU A 85 0.65 -14.22 0.49
C LEU A 85 1.71 -15.05 1.22
N GLU A 86 1.36 -16.28 1.57
CA GLU A 86 2.34 -17.25 2.06
C GLU A 86 3.17 -17.78 0.88
N ALA A 87 4.49 -17.62 0.93
CA ALA A 87 5.39 -18.06 -0.10
C ALA A 87 6.68 -18.63 0.47
N VAL A 88 7.29 -19.54 -0.28
CA VAL A 88 8.57 -20.16 0.05
C VAL A 88 9.43 -20.29 -1.21
N THR A 89 10.73 -20.12 -1.06
CA THR A 89 11.71 -20.40 -2.13
C THR A 89 12.25 -21.81 -1.97
N VAL A 90 12.32 -22.54 -3.09
CA VAL A 90 12.84 -23.92 -3.15
C VAL A 90 14.01 -23.94 -4.11
N GLN A 91 15.16 -24.48 -3.65
CA GLN A 91 16.35 -24.56 -4.50
C GLN A 91 16.43 -25.84 -5.34
N GLU A 92 15.59 -26.81 -5.06
CA GLU A 92 15.53 -28.05 -5.83
C GLU A 92 14.50 -27.97 -6.98
N ASN A 93 14.78 -28.71 -8.04
CA ASN A 93 13.84 -28.79 -9.16
C ASN A 93 12.58 -29.56 -8.74
N ILE A 94 11.47 -28.87 -8.64
CA ILE A 94 10.18 -29.46 -8.28
C ILE A 94 9.65 -30.25 -9.47
N GLN A 95 9.61 -31.56 -9.31
CA GLN A 95 8.97 -32.48 -10.24
C GLN A 95 7.71 -33.06 -9.62
N GLY A 96 6.67 -33.24 -10.40
CA GLY A 96 5.44 -33.83 -9.91
C GLY A 96 4.23 -33.54 -10.81
N ASN A 97 3.05 -33.74 -10.26
CA ASN A 97 1.78 -33.48 -10.96
C ASN A 97 1.51 -31.98 -11.04
N LEU A 98 2.25 -31.29 -11.91
CA LEU A 98 2.07 -29.87 -12.18
C LEU A 98 1.06 -29.69 -13.31
N LYS A 99 0.14 -28.77 -13.13
CA LYS A 99 -0.78 -28.29 -14.16
C LYS A 99 -0.45 -26.84 -14.45
N GLN A 100 -0.44 -26.47 -15.73
CA GLN A 100 -0.35 -25.05 -16.08
C GLN A 100 -1.47 -24.31 -15.38
N TRP A 101 -1.11 -23.19 -14.72
CA TRP A 101 -2.11 -22.35 -14.10
C TRP A 101 -2.84 -21.54 -15.18
N GLU A 102 -4.13 -21.58 -15.11
CA GLU A 102 -5.01 -20.73 -15.92
C GLU A 102 -5.91 -19.98 -14.95
N SER A 103 -6.13 -18.68 -15.22
CA SER A 103 -7.08 -17.90 -14.45
C SER A 103 -8.46 -18.55 -14.56
N SER A 104 -9.00 -19.02 -13.46
CA SER A 104 -10.36 -19.57 -13.46
C SER A 104 -11.34 -18.40 -13.66
N LYS A 105 -12.18 -18.54 -14.68
CA LYS A 105 -13.34 -17.66 -14.76
C LYS A 105 -14.32 -18.07 -13.66
N VAL A 106 -14.76 -17.10 -12.92
CA VAL A 106 -15.82 -17.29 -11.93
C VAL A 106 -17.13 -17.48 -12.68
N ASP A 107 -17.75 -18.63 -12.52
CA ASP A 107 -19.08 -18.87 -13.05
C ASP A 107 -20.11 -18.37 -12.02
N ASN A 108 -20.66 -17.21 -12.29
CA ASN A 108 -21.67 -16.60 -11.43
C ASN A 108 -23.07 -17.07 -11.84
N THR A 109 -23.56 -18.10 -11.17
CA THR A 109 -24.99 -18.47 -11.27
C THR A 109 -25.81 -17.53 -10.40
N ILE A 110 -26.29 -16.44 -10.98
CA ILE A 110 -27.12 -15.43 -10.30
C ILE A 110 -28.56 -15.92 -10.18
N ASN A 111 -29.03 -16.10 -8.94
CA ASN A 111 -30.46 -16.32 -8.71
C ASN A 111 -31.21 -15.00 -8.90
N LYS A 112 -32.07 -14.95 -9.92
CA LYS A 112 -32.83 -13.74 -10.27
C LYS A 112 -33.92 -13.37 -9.25
N ASN A 113 -34.31 -14.32 -8.43
CA ASN A 113 -35.36 -14.15 -7.42
C ASN A 113 -34.78 -14.01 -6.01
N ALA A 114 -33.47 -13.85 -5.87
CA ALA A 114 -32.84 -13.60 -4.58
C ALA A 114 -33.25 -12.23 -4.03
N LEU A 115 -33.31 -12.11 -2.72
CA LEU A 115 -33.60 -10.84 -2.04
C LEU A 115 -32.40 -9.89 -2.12
N MET A 116 -31.19 -10.46 -2.20
CA MET A 116 -29.96 -9.70 -2.30
C MET A 116 -28.83 -10.52 -2.95
N TRP A 117 -27.81 -9.79 -3.39
CA TRP A 117 -26.58 -10.33 -3.94
C TRP A 117 -25.40 -9.75 -3.16
N ALA A 118 -24.46 -10.60 -2.77
CA ALA A 118 -23.33 -10.18 -1.96
C ALA A 118 -22.01 -10.63 -2.55
N VAL A 119 -20.98 -9.80 -2.34
CA VAL A 119 -19.60 -10.07 -2.67
C VAL A 119 -18.76 -10.04 -1.38
N ASN A 120 -17.87 -11.04 -1.24
CA ASN A 120 -17.02 -11.16 -0.07
C ASN A 120 -16.06 -9.95 0.03
N GLY A 121 -16.06 -9.27 1.18
CA GLY A 121 -15.21 -8.10 1.44
C GLY A 121 -13.72 -8.40 1.54
N MET A 122 -13.32 -9.68 1.62
CA MET A 122 -11.91 -10.09 1.57
C MET A 122 -11.32 -10.04 0.15
N ASP A 123 -12.16 -9.94 -0.86
CA ASP A 123 -11.73 -9.76 -2.25
C ASP A 123 -11.60 -8.26 -2.53
N ASP A 124 -10.40 -7.79 -2.89
CA ASP A 124 -10.11 -6.38 -3.15
C ASP A 124 -10.95 -5.80 -4.32
N ARG A 125 -11.37 -6.66 -5.26
CA ARG A 125 -12.28 -6.31 -6.36
C ARG A 125 -13.67 -5.92 -5.88
N SER A 126 -14.02 -6.22 -4.63
CA SER A 126 -15.29 -5.80 -4.02
C SER A 126 -15.48 -4.28 -4.04
N VAL A 127 -14.38 -3.51 -3.92
CA VAL A 127 -14.42 -2.04 -4.01
C VAL A 127 -14.78 -1.58 -5.42
N ALA A 128 -14.14 -2.16 -6.44
CA ALA A 128 -14.46 -1.87 -7.84
C ALA A 128 -15.89 -2.33 -8.20
N PHE A 129 -16.34 -3.44 -7.63
CA PHE A 129 -17.71 -3.92 -7.80
C PHE A 129 -18.74 -2.90 -7.28
N ALA A 130 -18.57 -2.41 -6.04
CA ALA A 130 -19.43 -1.38 -5.47
C ALA A 130 -19.39 -0.09 -6.30
N ALA A 131 -18.19 0.35 -6.68
CA ALA A 131 -17.95 1.55 -7.45
C ALA A 131 -18.70 1.54 -8.81
N ARG A 132 -18.53 0.47 -9.59
CA ARG A 132 -19.15 0.33 -10.91
C ARG A 132 -20.66 0.21 -10.82
N LEU A 133 -21.18 -0.48 -9.81
CA LEU A 133 -22.62 -0.54 -9.58
C LEU A 133 -23.22 0.83 -9.24
N MET A 134 -22.56 1.61 -8.36
CA MET A 134 -22.98 2.96 -8.04
C MET A 134 -22.93 3.90 -9.27
N GLU A 135 -21.96 3.71 -10.18
CA GLU A 135 -21.93 4.46 -11.46
C GLU A 135 -23.12 4.13 -12.38
N LEU A 136 -23.64 2.91 -12.29
CA LEU A 136 -24.84 2.48 -13.00
C LEU A 136 -26.15 2.88 -12.29
N GLY A 137 -26.06 3.60 -11.18
CA GLY A 137 -27.20 4.07 -10.40
C GLY A 137 -27.79 3.03 -9.45
N VAL A 138 -27.04 1.99 -9.12
CA VAL A 138 -27.43 0.97 -8.15
C VAL A 138 -27.08 1.43 -6.75
N GLU A 139 -28.04 1.37 -5.83
CA GLU A 139 -27.83 1.56 -4.41
C GLU A 139 -27.12 0.34 -3.81
N VAL A 140 -26.01 0.58 -3.13
CA VAL A 140 -25.11 -0.45 -2.63
C VAL A 140 -24.90 -0.27 -1.14
N ARG A 141 -24.89 -1.36 -0.39
CA ARG A 141 -24.56 -1.35 1.05
C ARG A 141 -23.24 -2.05 1.32
N ILE A 142 -22.63 -1.68 2.43
CA ILE A 142 -21.45 -2.36 3.00
C ILE A 142 -21.80 -2.90 4.39
N ILE A 143 -21.27 -4.08 4.70
CA ILE A 143 -21.40 -4.68 6.03
C ILE A 143 -20.22 -4.23 6.90
N ASP A 144 -20.49 -3.60 8.04
CA ASP A 144 -19.44 -3.11 8.95
C ASP A 144 -19.14 -4.07 10.13
N LYS A 145 -19.84 -5.21 10.20
CA LYS A 145 -19.65 -6.29 11.17
C LYS A 145 -19.90 -7.63 10.48
N ASP A 146 -19.09 -8.65 10.79
CA ASP A 146 -19.29 -10.00 10.24
C ASP A 146 -20.74 -10.45 10.38
N SER A 147 -21.28 -11.08 9.35
CA SER A 147 -22.64 -11.59 9.28
C SER A 147 -22.68 -12.94 8.58
N ILE A 148 -23.72 -13.71 8.88
CA ILE A 148 -24.05 -14.97 8.19
C ILE A 148 -25.50 -14.85 7.72
N LEU A 149 -25.73 -14.89 6.42
CA LEU A 149 -27.05 -14.81 5.83
C LEU A 149 -27.24 -15.99 4.85
N SER A 150 -28.33 -16.76 5.00
CA SER A 150 -28.59 -17.96 4.18
C SER A 150 -27.35 -18.88 4.09
N ASP A 151 -26.72 -19.18 5.22
CA ASP A 151 -25.50 -19.98 5.33
C ASP A 151 -24.27 -19.42 4.58
N GLN A 152 -24.34 -18.17 4.12
CA GLN A 152 -23.23 -17.47 3.51
C GLN A 152 -22.49 -16.64 4.56
N ASN A 153 -21.21 -16.88 4.70
CA ASN A 153 -20.35 -16.06 5.57
C ASN A 153 -19.97 -14.78 4.84
N LEU A 154 -20.44 -13.65 5.37
CA LEU A 154 -20.20 -12.30 4.84
C LEU A 154 -19.35 -11.52 5.85
N PRO A 155 -18.02 -11.51 5.72
CA PRO A 155 -17.16 -10.79 6.62
C PRO A 155 -17.34 -9.28 6.49
N ARG A 156 -16.88 -8.55 7.49
CA ARG A 156 -16.81 -7.08 7.44
C ARG A 156 -16.16 -6.61 6.14
N GLY A 157 -16.75 -5.60 5.52
CA GLY A 157 -16.33 -5.10 4.21
C GLY A 157 -17.05 -5.74 3.03
N SER A 158 -17.88 -6.76 3.27
CA SER A 158 -18.70 -7.35 2.20
C SER A 158 -19.65 -6.34 1.62
N VAL A 159 -19.75 -6.35 0.29
CA VAL A 159 -20.61 -5.46 -0.49
C VAL A 159 -21.90 -6.17 -0.80
N VAL A 160 -23.03 -5.50 -0.57
CA VAL A 160 -24.36 -6.08 -0.71
C VAL A 160 -25.24 -5.19 -1.56
N VAL A 161 -25.96 -5.80 -2.49
CA VAL A 161 -27.01 -5.16 -3.30
C VAL A 161 -28.34 -5.77 -2.93
N ILE A 162 -29.29 -4.94 -2.53
CA ILE A 162 -30.61 -5.38 -2.05
C ILE A 162 -31.67 -4.97 -3.08
N GLU A 163 -32.54 -5.91 -3.47
CA GLU A 163 -33.61 -5.69 -4.44
C GLU A 163 -34.52 -4.50 -4.04
N MET A 164 -34.88 -4.47 -2.76
CA MET A 164 -35.77 -3.43 -2.23
C MET A 164 -35.20 -2.01 -2.24
N ASP A 165 -33.88 -1.87 -2.19
CA ASP A 165 -33.19 -0.58 -2.26
C ASP A 165 -33.18 -0.04 -3.71
N ASN A 166 -33.42 -0.90 -4.69
CA ASN A 166 -33.23 -0.63 -6.12
C ASN A 166 -34.54 -0.76 -6.98
N PRO A 167 -35.66 -0.26 -6.54
CA PRO A 167 -36.97 -0.49 -7.24
C PRO A 167 -37.01 0.11 -8.65
N ASN A 168 -36.14 1.05 -8.97
CA ASN A 168 -36.10 1.74 -10.26
C ASN A 168 -35.04 1.17 -11.22
N VAL A 169 -34.31 0.14 -10.81
CA VAL A 169 -33.26 -0.50 -11.65
C VAL A 169 -33.89 -1.71 -12.35
N GLU A 170 -34.09 -1.61 -13.64
CA GLU A 170 -34.59 -2.73 -14.43
C GLU A 170 -33.56 -3.84 -14.53
N ASN A 171 -34.02 -5.09 -14.33
CA ASN A 171 -33.16 -6.29 -14.41
C ASN A 171 -31.88 -6.22 -13.51
N LEU A 172 -32.02 -5.77 -12.25
CA LEU A 172 -30.95 -5.59 -11.31
C LEU A 172 -30.01 -6.80 -11.23
N SER A 173 -30.54 -8.02 -11.19
CA SER A 173 -29.74 -9.26 -11.17
C SER A 173 -28.82 -9.39 -12.39
N SER A 174 -29.24 -8.93 -13.55
CA SER A 174 -28.41 -8.94 -14.78
C SER A 174 -27.31 -7.88 -14.72
N VAL A 175 -27.59 -6.71 -14.15
CA VAL A 175 -26.60 -5.63 -13.93
C VAL A 175 -25.52 -6.12 -12.96
N VAL A 176 -25.92 -6.69 -11.83
CA VAL A 176 -25.03 -7.29 -10.83
C VAL A 176 -24.17 -8.37 -11.47
N GLY A 177 -24.76 -9.29 -12.22
CA GLY A 177 -24.06 -10.37 -12.91
C GLY A 177 -23.07 -9.89 -13.96
N SER A 178 -23.40 -8.86 -14.72
CA SER A 178 -22.51 -8.28 -15.72
C SER A 178 -21.26 -7.70 -15.07
N VAL A 179 -21.43 -6.84 -14.05
CA VAL A 179 -20.33 -6.21 -13.34
C VAL A 179 -19.45 -7.26 -12.64
N ALA A 180 -20.07 -8.30 -12.07
CA ALA A 180 -19.33 -9.38 -11.44
C ALA A 180 -18.50 -10.20 -12.45
N SER A 181 -19.05 -10.46 -13.63
CA SER A 181 -18.36 -11.17 -14.71
C SER A 181 -17.19 -10.36 -15.27
N ASP A 182 -17.37 -9.05 -15.46
CA ASP A 182 -16.32 -8.14 -15.94
C ASP A 182 -15.14 -8.05 -14.97
N LEU A 183 -15.42 -8.12 -13.67
CA LEU A 183 -14.41 -8.12 -12.61
C LEU A 183 -13.91 -9.52 -12.28
N ASN A 184 -14.50 -10.57 -12.83
CA ASN A 184 -14.22 -11.96 -12.49
C ASN A 184 -14.31 -12.23 -10.96
N ILE A 185 -15.31 -11.64 -10.30
CA ILE A 185 -15.56 -11.75 -8.85
C ILE A 185 -16.78 -12.62 -8.58
N SER A 186 -16.71 -13.41 -7.49
CA SER A 186 -17.81 -14.29 -7.10
C SER A 186 -18.92 -13.54 -6.39
N VAL A 187 -20.15 -13.73 -6.86
CA VAL A 187 -21.37 -13.21 -6.22
C VAL A 187 -22.16 -14.34 -5.62
N VAL A 188 -22.58 -14.19 -4.38
CA VAL A 188 -23.51 -15.10 -3.72
C VAL A 188 -24.90 -14.50 -3.69
N SER A 189 -25.91 -15.32 -3.99
CA SER A 189 -27.32 -14.94 -3.89
C SER A 189 -27.85 -15.31 -2.51
N VAL A 190 -28.58 -14.39 -1.88
CA VAL A 190 -29.05 -14.55 -0.49
C VAL A 190 -30.57 -14.36 -0.49
N ASP A 191 -31.28 -15.39 0.01
CA ASP A 191 -32.73 -15.47 -0.01
C ASP A 191 -33.39 -15.13 1.35
N SER A 192 -32.59 -14.93 2.41
CA SER A 192 -33.05 -14.54 3.73
C SER A 192 -32.20 -13.41 4.30
N GLY A 193 -32.86 -12.41 4.85
CA GLY A 193 -32.21 -11.26 5.49
C GLY A 193 -31.93 -11.43 6.99
N PHE A 194 -32.25 -12.59 7.56
CA PHE A 194 -32.08 -12.85 8.99
C PHE A 194 -30.76 -13.54 9.25
N GLY A 195 -29.97 -12.92 10.13
CA GLY A 195 -28.77 -13.53 10.69
C GLY A 195 -29.09 -14.47 11.86
N PRO A 196 -28.29 -15.49 12.12
CA PRO A 196 -28.46 -16.35 13.29
C PRO A 196 -28.05 -15.60 14.56
N GLU A 197 -28.78 -15.83 15.66
CA GLU A 197 -28.49 -15.31 17.01
C GLU A 197 -28.28 -13.79 17.04
N ASP A 198 -27.08 -13.34 17.51
CA ASP A 198 -26.72 -11.92 17.66
C ASP A 198 -26.01 -11.34 16.43
N LEU A 199 -26.00 -12.04 15.29
CA LEU A 199 -25.41 -11.55 14.05
C LEU A 199 -26.34 -10.55 13.35
N PRO A 200 -25.77 -9.57 12.63
CA PRO A 200 -26.58 -8.52 12.00
C PRO A 200 -27.55 -9.03 10.94
N ASP A 201 -28.79 -8.55 11.02
CA ASP A 201 -29.79 -8.67 9.98
C ASP A 201 -29.59 -7.57 8.91
N TRP A 202 -30.03 -7.82 7.67
CA TRP A 202 -29.87 -6.90 6.55
C TRP A 202 -30.56 -5.52 6.72
N GLY A 203 -31.61 -5.44 7.52
CA GLY A 203 -32.29 -4.19 7.89
C GLY A 203 -31.63 -3.45 9.04
N GLY A 204 -30.60 -4.03 9.66
CA GLY A 204 -29.93 -3.48 10.82
C GLY A 204 -28.91 -2.40 10.49
N ARG A 205 -28.47 -1.67 11.51
CA ARG A 205 -27.50 -0.56 11.42
C ARG A 205 -26.16 -0.94 10.83
N HIS A 206 -25.84 -2.24 10.78
CA HIS A 206 -24.57 -2.77 10.29
C HIS A 206 -24.53 -2.95 8.77
N PHE A 207 -25.67 -2.78 8.08
CA PHE A 207 -25.80 -2.75 6.62
C PHE A 207 -25.91 -1.30 6.15
N ARG A 208 -24.77 -0.63 6.02
CA ARG A 208 -24.70 0.81 5.75
C ARG A 208 -24.81 1.10 4.26
N LEU A 209 -25.78 1.94 3.88
CA LEU A 209 -25.87 2.44 2.51
C LEU A 209 -24.64 3.28 2.18
N LEU A 210 -24.04 3.03 1.04
CA LEU A 210 -22.94 3.82 0.52
C LEU A 210 -23.46 5.05 -0.21
N GLU A 211 -22.82 6.17 0.03
CA GLU A 211 -23.06 7.38 -0.75
C GLU A 211 -22.19 7.35 -2.00
N ARG A 212 -22.79 7.64 -3.16
CA ARG A 212 -22.05 7.70 -4.41
C ARG A 212 -20.97 8.78 -4.35
N PRO A 213 -19.72 8.46 -4.59
CA PRO A 213 -18.65 9.44 -4.54
C PRO A 213 -18.71 10.41 -5.72
N GLN A 214 -18.65 11.71 -5.40
CA GLN A 214 -18.50 12.80 -6.37
C GLN A 214 -17.10 13.37 -6.20
N ILE A 215 -16.16 12.86 -7.00
CA ILE A 215 -14.72 13.02 -6.78
C ILE A 215 -14.19 14.21 -7.58
N ALA A 216 -13.45 15.08 -6.89
CA ALA A 216 -12.48 15.99 -7.49
C ALA A 216 -11.07 15.46 -7.25
N LEU A 217 -10.33 15.19 -8.32
CA LEU A 217 -8.90 14.87 -8.28
C LEU A 217 -8.12 16.14 -8.57
N MET A 218 -7.35 16.61 -7.60
CA MET A 218 -6.50 17.78 -7.78
C MET A 218 -5.28 17.42 -8.64
N GLY A 219 -4.97 18.31 -9.59
CA GLY A 219 -3.86 18.11 -10.52
C GLY A 219 -3.24 19.44 -10.94
N GLN A 220 -2.34 19.39 -11.89
CA GLN A 220 -1.57 20.50 -12.46
C GLN A 220 -0.64 21.17 -11.43
N GLN A 221 0.04 22.18 -11.87
CA GLN A 221 1.11 22.99 -11.25
C GLN A 221 1.62 22.43 -9.93
N ASN A 222 1.33 22.44 -8.85
CA ASN A 222 1.97 22.08 -7.59
C ASN A 222 1.93 20.59 -7.21
N PHE A 223 1.39 19.72 -8.09
CA PHE A 223 1.26 18.30 -7.83
C PHE A 223 2.22 17.48 -8.67
N SER A 224 2.70 16.37 -8.11
CA SER A 224 3.49 15.36 -8.81
C SER A 224 2.66 14.76 -9.95
N SER A 225 3.16 14.87 -11.17
CA SER A 225 2.47 14.28 -12.32
C SER A 225 2.34 12.76 -12.23
N TYR A 226 3.30 12.09 -11.59
CA TYR A 226 3.25 10.65 -11.35
C TYR A 226 2.12 10.28 -10.38
N ASP A 227 2.03 10.98 -9.25
CA ASP A 227 1.00 10.70 -8.24
C ASP A 227 -0.41 11.06 -8.75
N VAL A 228 -0.53 12.14 -9.53
CA VAL A 228 -1.78 12.48 -10.24
C VAL A 228 -2.15 11.38 -11.22
N GLY A 229 -1.17 10.89 -12.01
CA GLY A 229 -1.38 9.84 -12.98
C GLY A 229 -1.81 8.51 -12.36
N VAL A 230 -1.17 8.10 -11.27
CA VAL A 230 -1.55 6.88 -10.53
C VAL A 230 -2.95 7.02 -9.92
N SER A 231 -3.26 8.17 -9.31
CA SER A 231 -4.59 8.42 -8.75
C SER A 231 -5.67 8.42 -9.83
N TRP A 232 -5.42 9.09 -10.94
CA TRP A 232 -6.30 9.11 -12.10
C TRP A 232 -6.53 7.69 -12.65
N TRP A 233 -5.46 6.93 -12.86
CA TRP A 233 -5.54 5.56 -13.37
C TRP A 233 -6.35 4.66 -12.43
N SER A 234 -6.15 4.80 -11.13
CA SER A 234 -6.87 4.03 -10.12
C SER A 234 -8.38 4.32 -10.14
N LEU A 235 -8.75 5.58 -10.27
CA LEU A 235 -10.17 5.98 -10.32
C LEU A 235 -10.83 5.57 -11.65
N ASP A 236 -10.18 5.88 -12.77
CA ASP A 236 -10.75 5.72 -14.11
C ASP A 236 -10.71 4.25 -14.55
N HIS A 237 -9.55 3.61 -14.44
CA HIS A 237 -9.31 2.29 -15.00
C HIS A 237 -9.61 1.15 -14.02
N HIS A 238 -9.11 1.26 -12.78
CA HIS A 238 -9.27 0.19 -11.81
C HIS A 238 -10.68 0.19 -11.20
N LEU A 239 -11.12 1.31 -10.67
CA LEU A 239 -12.44 1.43 -10.06
C LEU A 239 -13.56 1.67 -11.07
N GLY A 240 -13.29 2.38 -12.17
CA GLY A 240 -14.29 2.77 -13.17
C GLY A 240 -15.26 3.84 -12.66
N ILE A 241 -14.76 4.76 -11.81
CA ILE A 241 -15.55 5.86 -11.23
C ILE A 241 -15.32 7.17 -12.00
N ARG A 242 -16.37 7.87 -12.30
CA ARG A 242 -16.30 9.23 -12.84
C ARG A 242 -15.75 10.20 -11.81
N HIS A 243 -14.82 11.05 -12.25
CA HIS A 243 -14.22 12.09 -11.43
C HIS A 243 -13.93 13.33 -12.27
N SER A 244 -13.71 14.46 -11.60
CA SER A 244 -13.31 15.71 -12.25
C SER A 244 -11.86 16.00 -11.94
N MET A 245 -11.04 16.26 -12.97
CA MET A 245 -9.72 16.83 -12.78
C MET A 245 -9.85 18.32 -12.48
N VAL A 246 -9.34 18.75 -11.32
CA VAL A 246 -9.44 20.15 -10.85
C VAL A 246 -8.04 20.74 -10.71
N ASN A 247 -7.88 21.97 -11.18
CA ASN A 247 -6.63 22.70 -10.90
C ASN A 247 -6.58 23.04 -9.41
N GLY A 248 -5.47 22.71 -8.73
CA GLY A 248 -5.29 23.00 -7.31
C GLY A 248 -5.54 24.46 -6.96
N SER A 249 -5.09 25.39 -7.80
CA SER A 249 -5.29 26.82 -7.58
C SER A 249 -6.75 27.27 -7.65
N SER A 250 -7.63 26.53 -8.33
CA SER A 250 -9.05 26.89 -8.44
C SER A 250 -9.83 26.61 -7.17
N VAL A 251 -9.29 25.83 -6.25
CA VAL A 251 -9.94 25.47 -4.98
C VAL A 251 -10.21 26.68 -4.09
N GLY A 252 -9.37 27.71 -4.18
CA GLY A 252 -9.54 28.94 -3.39
C GLY A 252 -10.72 29.82 -3.78
N TYR A 253 -11.31 29.62 -4.97
CA TYR A 253 -12.43 30.43 -5.49
C TYR A 253 -13.52 29.62 -6.20
N GLY A 254 -13.29 28.33 -6.42
CA GLY A 254 -14.25 27.44 -7.08
C GLY A 254 -15.35 26.97 -6.16
N ASP A 255 -16.48 26.58 -6.74
CA ASP A 255 -17.55 25.94 -6.01
C ASP A 255 -17.23 24.46 -5.78
N LEU A 256 -16.94 24.12 -4.53
CA LEU A 256 -16.62 22.75 -4.10
C LEU A 256 -17.85 21.94 -3.67
N THR A 257 -19.04 22.56 -3.58
CA THR A 257 -20.24 21.90 -3.03
C THR A 257 -20.76 20.74 -3.87
N ARG A 258 -20.38 20.71 -5.14
CA ARG A 258 -20.72 19.60 -6.06
C ARG A 258 -19.86 18.34 -5.87
N TYR A 259 -18.87 18.39 -5.01
CA TYR A 259 -18.01 17.25 -4.66
C TYR A 259 -18.22 16.86 -3.20
N ASN A 260 -18.27 15.57 -2.93
CA ASN A 260 -18.23 15.04 -1.57
C ASN A 260 -16.86 14.48 -1.19
N THR A 261 -15.99 14.28 -2.19
CA THR A 261 -14.64 13.75 -1.99
C THR A 261 -13.65 14.56 -2.82
N ILE A 262 -12.56 15.03 -2.18
CA ILE A 262 -11.44 15.67 -2.85
C ILE A 262 -10.18 14.84 -2.58
N ILE A 263 -9.47 14.48 -3.64
CA ILE A 263 -8.19 13.75 -3.57
C ILE A 263 -7.08 14.74 -3.94
N MET A 264 -6.12 14.88 -3.01
CA MET A 264 -4.89 15.65 -3.19
C MET A 264 -3.71 14.69 -3.34
N PRO A 265 -3.24 14.40 -4.55
CA PRO A 265 -1.99 13.67 -4.77
C PRO A 265 -0.80 14.38 -4.14
N SER A 266 0.38 13.78 -4.15
CA SER A 266 1.58 14.42 -3.59
C SER A 266 1.84 15.79 -4.21
N GLY A 267 2.01 16.81 -3.37
CA GLY A 267 2.28 18.18 -3.79
C GLY A 267 3.67 18.63 -3.36
N TYR A 268 4.26 19.52 -4.15
CA TYR A 268 5.60 20.11 -3.88
C TYR A 268 5.52 21.45 -3.16
N GLN A 269 4.40 22.13 -3.21
CA GLN A 269 4.19 23.45 -2.60
C GLN A 269 2.94 23.41 -1.71
N GLY A 270 3.00 24.16 -0.63
CA GLY A 270 1.84 24.32 0.26
C GLY A 270 0.70 25.08 -0.42
N LEU A 271 -0.49 24.88 0.12
CA LEU A 271 -1.68 25.63 -0.28
C LEU A 271 -1.58 27.09 0.18
N SER A 272 -2.11 28.02 -0.59
CA SER A 272 -2.32 29.40 -0.17
C SER A 272 -3.34 29.48 0.97
N ASN A 273 -3.35 30.59 1.69
CA ASN A 273 -4.30 30.81 2.78
C ASN A 273 -5.77 30.74 2.32
N SER A 274 -6.08 31.19 1.11
CA SER A 274 -7.43 31.11 0.53
C SER A 274 -7.83 29.68 0.21
N GLU A 275 -6.94 28.92 -0.40
CA GLU A 275 -7.17 27.49 -0.72
C GLU A 275 -7.35 26.67 0.56
N MET A 276 -6.50 26.90 1.56
CA MET A 276 -6.59 26.25 2.86
C MET A 276 -7.91 26.57 3.58
N SER A 277 -8.35 27.85 3.52
CA SER A 277 -9.61 28.26 4.13
C SER A 277 -10.79 27.58 3.44
N SER A 278 -10.83 27.62 2.09
CA SER A 278 -11.92 27.01 1.30
C SER A 278 -12.03 25.51 1.55
N LEU A 279 -10.91 24.79 1.57
CA LEU A 279 -10.92 23.35 1.89
C LEU A 279 -11.36 23.09 3.33
N ARG A 280 -10.92 23.88 4.28
CA ARG A 280 -11.32 23.73 5.69
C ARG A 280 -12.82 23.91 5.86
N ASP A 281 -13.39 24.92 5.23
CA ASP A 281 -14.82 25.20 5.32
C ASP A 281 -15.64 24.12 4.63
N TRP A 282 -15.14 23.60 3.50
CA TRP A 282 -15.76 22.47 2.79
C TRP A 282 -15.71 21.17 3.62
N VAL A 283 -14.57 20.85 4.28
CA VAL A 283 -14.47 19.70 5.20
C VAL A 283 -15.40 19.85 6.39
N LYS A 284 -15.53 21.07 6.97
CA LYS A 284 -16.49 21.32 8.07
C LYS A 284 -17.96 21.10 7.64
N GLN A 285 -18.26 21.25 6.36
CA GLN A 285 -19.59 20.98 5.80
C GLN A 285 -19.82 19.49 5.50
N GLY A 286 -18.87 18.61 5.81
CA GLY A 286 -18.99 17.17 5.66
C GLY A 286 -18.21 16.58 4.48
N GLY A 287 -17.43 17.37 3.76
CA GLY A 287 -16.58 16.88 2.66
C GLY A 287 -15.45 15.97 3.15
N THR A 288 -15.11 14.95 2.38
CA THR A 288 -14.02 14.01 2.63
C THR A 288 -12.78 14.44 1.88
N LEU A 289 -11.72 14.80 2.60
CA LEU A 289 -10.42 15.17 2.03
C LEU A 289 -9.41 14.03 2.20
N ILE A 290 -8.88 13.53 1.09
CA ILE A 290 -7.84 12.50 1.05
C ILE A 290 -6.57 13.15 0.52
N ALA A 291 -5.52 13.21 1.33
CA ALA A 291 -4.24 13.81 0.95
C ALA A 291 -3.10 12.81 1.08
N HIS A 292 -2.22 12.80 0.09
CA HIS A 292 -1.09 11.89 0.03
C HIS A 292 0.23 12.63 0.23
N ASN A 293 1.17 12.00 0.94
CA ASN A 293 2.58 12.39 1.04
C ASN A 293 2.79 13.91 1.30
N GLY A 294 3.43 14.65 0.37
CA GLY A 294 3.70 16.07 0.51
C GLY A 294 2.47 16.94 0.76
N SER A 295 1.33 16.57 0.17
CA SER A 295 0.05 17.25 0.41
C SER A 295 -0.45 17.04 1.84
N SER A 296 -0.30 15.84 2.42
CA SER A 296 -0.61 15.58 3.83
C SER A 296 0.21 16.46 4.76
N ARG A 297 1.51 16.62 4.44
CA ARG A 297 2.41 17.49 5.19
C ARG A 297 1.95 18.95 5.18
N SER A 298 1.46 19.46 4.03
CA SER A 298 0.97 20.82 3.93
C SER A 298 -0.30 21.07 4.78
N LEU A 299 -1.11 20.02 5.00
CA LEU A 299 -2.30 20.08 5.85
C LEU A 299 -1.99 19.95 7.34
N ALA A 300 -0.82 19.44 7.71
CA ALA A 300 -0.39 19.20 9.09
C ALA A 300 0.35 20.42 9.71
N THR A 301 0.08 21.63 9.24
CA THR A 301 0.62 22.89 9.77
C THR A 301 -0.27 23.47 10.85
N GLU A 302 0.21 24.50 11.59
CA GLU A 302 -0.59 25.19 12.61
C GLU A 302 -1.91 25.75 12.07
N ASN A 303 -1.90 26.21 10.82
CA ASN A 303 -3.08 26.70 10.13
C ASN A 303 -3.71 25.63 9.20
N GLY A 304 -3.33 24.37 9.38
CA GLY A 304 -3.79 23.27 8.55
C GLY A 304 -5.22 22.80 8.83
N ILE A 305 -5.58 21.70 8.21
CA ILE A 305 -6.87 21.02 8.36
C ILE A 305 -6.67 19.78 9.22
N GLY A 306 -7.48 19.63 10.26
CA GLY A 306 -7.37 18.49 11.18
C GLY A 306 -6.49 18.77 12.39
N SER A 307 -6.32 17.73 13.23
CA SER A 307 -5.59 17.78 14.51
C SER A 307 -4.18 17.19 14.45
N VAL A 308 -3.70 16.85 13.26
CA VAL A 308 -2.38 16.26 13.06
C VAL A 308 -1.33 17.34 12.99
N ARG A 309 -0.19 17.15 13.66
CA ARG A 309 0.96 18.07 13.63
C ARG A 309 2.19 17.35 13.10
N GLN A 310 3.00 18.06 12.35
CA GLN A 310 4.32 17.59 11.99
C GLN A 310 5.26 17.74 13.19
N ILE A 311 6.00 16.70 13.52
CA ILE A 311 7.03 16.71 14.55
C ILE A 311 8.37 16.96 13.86
N SER A 312 8.90 18.19 13.94
CA SER A 312 10.18 18.56 13.29
C SER A 312 11.40 18.05 14.06
N SER A 313 11.31 18.02 15.40
CA SER A 313 12.43 17.62 16.26
C SER A 313 12.88 16.15 16.11
N THR A 314 12.03 15.27 15.59
CA THR A 314 12.39 13.88 15.34
C THR A 314 13.48 13.71 14.28
N PHE A 315 13.56 14.66 13.33
CA PHE A 315 14.59 14.62 12.27
C PHE A 315 15.95 15.14 12.76
N ASP A 316 15.97 16.05 13.71
CA ASP A 316 17.21 16.57 14.30
C ASP A 316 17.95 15.47 15.07
N GLU A 317 17.21 14.62 15.80
CA GLU A 317 17.76 13.44 16.48
C GLU A 317 18.22 12.37 15.48
N SER A 318 17.59 12.26 14.32
CA SER A 318 17.93 11.29 13.27
C SER A 318 19.32 11.53 12.67
N GLU A 319 19.76 12.78 12.53
CA GLU A 319 21.11 13.08 12.04
C GLU A 319 22.18 12.61 13.04
N ALA A 320 21.98 12.89 14.32
CA ALA A 320 22.89 12.42 15.36
C ALA A 320 22.97 10.89 15.43
N TYR A 321 21.82 10.23 15.30
CA TYR A 321 21.75 8.77 15.27
C TYR A 321 22.49 8.17 14.05
N ASN A 322 22.25 8.71 12.87
CA ASN A 322 22.93 8.27 11.65
C ASN A 322 24.44 8.45 11.74
N MET A 323 24.90 9.51 12.38
CA MET A 323 26.32 9.75 12.61
C MET A 323 26.93 8.75 13.59
N ASP A 324 26.22 8.40 14.66
CA ASP A 324 26.67 7.39 15.62
C ASP A 324 26.76 6.00 14.98
N LEU A 325 25.80 5.65 14.12
CA LEU A 325 25.86 4.42 13.32
C LEU A 325 27.08 4.41 12.38
N GLN A 326 27.34 5.52 11.70
CA GLN A 326 28.50 5.64 10.82
C GLN A 326 29.82 5.50 11.59
N ARG A 327 29.92 6.09 12.77
CA ARG A 327 31.08 5.98 13.64
C ARG A 327 31.30 4.55 14.13
N GLU A 328 30.23 3.91 14.60
CA GLU A 328 30.29 2.52 15.08
C GLU A 328 30.76 1.58 13.96
N PHE A 329 30.18 1.70 12.78
CA PHE A 329 30.59 0.90 11.64
C PHE A 329 32.02 1.17 11.20
N GLY A 330 32.43 2.43 11.12
CA GLY A 330 33.80 2.81 10.79
C GLY A 330 34.80 2.23 11.76
N ALA A 331 34.51 2.30 13.06
CA ALA A 331 35.36 1.74 14.10
C ALA A 331 35.51 0.21 14.06
N LEU A 332 34.48 -0.48 13.54
CA LEU A 332 34.46 -1.95 13.44
C LEU A 332 35.03 -2.47 12.11
N SER A 333 34.97 -1.67 11.04
CA SER A 333 35.16 -2.16 9.67
C SER A 333 36.46 -1.71 9.01
N VAL A 334 37.12 -0.66 9.52
CA VAL A 334 38.25 -0.05 8.80
C VAL A 334 39.45 0.13 9.71
N GLU A 335 40.56 -0.48 9.34
CA GLU A 335 41.87 -0.20 9.90
C GLU A 335 42.49 0.98 9.16
N ILE A 336 43.05 1.93 9.93
CA ILE A 336 43.72 3.10 9.36
C ILE A 336 45.03 2.65 8.70
N ASP A 337 45.11 2.78 7.40
CA ASP A 337 46.34 2.53 6.65
C ASP A 337 47.31 3.72 6.81
N MET A 338 48.20 3.59 7.80
CA MET A 338 49.19 4.64 8.12
C MET A 338 50.17 4.91 6.99
N GLN A 339 50.37 3.98 6.06
CA GLN A 339 51.22 4.22 4.90
C GLN A 339 50.54 5.19 3.92
N LYS A 340 49.28 4.98 3.62
CA LYS A 340 48.48 5.91 2.78
C LYS A 340 48.35 7.29 3.42
N VAL A 341 48.14 7.34 4.75
CA VAL A 341 48.12 8.60 5.51
C VAL A 341 49.41 9.40 5.33
N ASN A 342 50.52 8.74 5.48
CA ASN A 342 51.87 9.38 5.36
C ASN A 342 52.14 9.84 3.92
N GLU A 343 51.52 9.23 2.93
CA GLU A 343 51.66 9.60 1.52
C GLU A 343 50.64 10.68 1.09
N ASN A 344 49.83 11.23 1.99
CA ASN A 344 48.70 12.16 1.70
C ASN A 344 47.73 11.62 0.69
N LYS A 345 47.53 10.30 0.61
CA LYS A 345 46.62 9.66 -0.34
C LYS A 345 45.28 9.26 0.27
N VAL A 346 45.00 9.66 1.49
CA VAL A 346 43.81 9.32 2.22
C VAL A 346 42.84 10.49 2.21
N ASP A 347 41.63 10.26 1.71
CA ASP A 347 40.50 11.15 1.95
C ASP A 347 39.83 10.76 3.27
N PHE A 348 40.24 11.41 4.35
CA PHE A 348 39.74 11.12 5.69
C PHE A 348 38.23 11.27 5.83
N GLU A 349 37.60 12.16 5.07
CA GLU A 349 36.15 12.33 5.13
C GLU A 349 35.40 11.14 4.54
N VAL A 350 36.02 10.41 3.64
CA VAL A 350 35.44 9.27 2.94
C VAL A 350 35.87 7.95 3.54
N GLU A 351 37.18 7.78 3.75
CA GLU A 351 37.76 6.50 4.19
C GLU A 351 37.67 6.30 5.71
N TYR A 352 37.69 7.40 6.49
CA TYR A 352 37.65 7.34 7.97
C TYR A 352 36.63 8.34 8.54
N PRO A 353 35.33 8.20 8.21
CA PRO A 353 34.30 9.20 8.56
C PRO A 353 34.09 9.37 10.06
N TRP A 354 34.36 8.35 10.89
CA TRP A 354 34.25 8.47 12.35
C TRP A 354 35.30 9.40 12.96
N GLU A 355 36.50 9.47 12.38
CA GLU A 355 37.57 10.37 12.89
C GLU A 355 37.24 11.82 12.52
N VAL A 356 36.68 12.04 11.32
CA VAL A 356 36.24 13.36 10.87
C VAL A 356 35.06 13.85 11.67
N SER A 357 34.06 12.98 11.91
CA SER A 357 32.90 13.34 12.72
C SER A 357 33.28 13.72 14.14
N LYS A 358 34.23 12.99 14.74
CA LYS A 358 34.77 13.33 16.07
C LYS A 358 35.35 14.74 16.13
N ASN A 359 35.94 15.21 15.05
CA ASN A 359 36.52 16.55 14.94
C ASN A 359 35.53 17.65 14.54
N LYS A 360 34.59 17.33 13.65
CA LYS A 360 33.56 18.29 13.17
C LYS A 360 32.51 18.61 14.23
N PHE A 361 32.14 17.62 15.03
CA PHE A 361 31.13 17.77 16.06
C PHE A 361 31.79 17.92 17.42
N ASN A 362 32.49 19.02 17.57
CA ASN A 362 33.09 19.43 18.82
C ASN A 362 32.25 18.97 20.01
N ASN A 363 32.47 17.74 20.41
CA ASN A 363 32.27 17.16 21.73
C ASN A 363 30.90 17.34 22.41
N CYS A 364 30.09 18.35 22.10
CA CYS A 364 28.89 18.64 22.88
C CYS A 364 27.63 17.88 22.42
N LEU A 365 27.42 17.70 21.13
CA LEU A 365 26.16 17.12 20.63
C LEU A 365 26.12 15.60 20.73
N LEU A 366 27.28 14.94 20.62
CA LEU A 366 27.33 13.47 20.65
C LEU A 366 27.20 12.88 22.06
N TYR A 367 27.59 13.66 23.10
CA TYR A 367 27.45 13.23 24.49
C TYR A 367 26.08 13.50 25.09
N THR A 368 25.26 14.32 24.44
CA THR A 368 23.91 14.68 24.90
C THR A 368 22.79 13.93 24.19
N SER A 369 23.08 13.28 23.08
CA SER A 369 22.11 12.37 22.43
C SER A 369 22.09 11.03 23.14
N PRO A 370 20.96 10.61 23.70
CA PRO A 370 20.85 9.29 24.31
C PRO A 370 21.11 8.21 23.27
N SER A 371 22.05 7.33 23.54
CA SER A 371 22.25 6.13 22.73
C SER A 371 20.98 5.27 22.81
N PRO A 372 20.47 4.72 21.70
CA PRO A 372 19.35 3.78 21.73
C PRO A 372 19.59 2.55 22.60
N ARG A 373 20.85 2.35 23.02
CA ARG A 373 21.29 1.27 23.92
C ARG A 373 21.41 1.71 25.39
N ASP A 374 21.13 2.97 25.69
CA ASP A 374 21.16 3.42 27.09
C ASP A 374 19.84 3.06 27.79
N PRO A 375 19.83 2.11 28.73
CA PRO A 375 18.61 1.65 29.39
C PRO A 375 18.03 2.64 30.41
N LYS A 376 18.56 3.85 30.48
CA LYS A 376 18.15 4.87 31.46
C LYS A 376 17.31 6.01 30.87
N ILE A 377 16.84 5.84 29.63
CA ILE A 377 15.94 6.81 29.02
C ILE A 377 14.66 6.11 28.61
#